data_3103b164c6fa6459626858901385d0bf
#
_entry.id   3103b164c6fa6459626858901385d0bf
#
_cell.length_a   1.000
_cell.length_b   1.000
_cell.length_c   1.000
_cell.angle_alpha   90.00
_cell.angle_beta   90.00
_cell.angle_gamma   90.00
#
_symmetry.space_group_name_H-M   'P 1'
#
loop_
_entity.id
_entity.type
_entity.pdbx_description
1 polymer ?
#
loop_
_entity_poly.entity_id
_entity_poly.type
_entity_poly.pdbx_seq_one_letter_code
_entity_poly.pdbx_strand_id
1 'polypeptide(L)'
;YRDENGNKCTTSVYEVVDAYSEVLLGYYISDNEDYIAQYHAFRMAIQTSRHKPYEIVCDNQGGHKKNAALGLFSKISRIHRPTAPYNGESKTIENIFYRFQSQVLKKRFGFTGQNITAKRETSRPNLEFINANIDSLPTLEELKEQYAAAREQWNSMKHPATGIPRIEMYNTSVNEGTDPVSVPDMVEMFWYTTDKPSLFTASGIEITVQGKKYPYEVFSAPGEPDLEWRRRNTYKKFYVQYDPYDMSSVRLLYKDKGGAMRFECVASFPLMIHRAQQEQTEAEKRFIRTQQEAVVNERINRQVVAKDIEYEHGVAPEQNGLRTPDLKGLGKEAQRQIDRRTRKYSQPPRPSIGRDMKVISNVTWDSFEKKEVSIRK
;
A
#
# COMPACT_ATOMS: atom_id res chain seq x y z
N TYR A 1 25.67 5.99 15.61
CA TYR A 1 25.89 4.65 15.09
C TYR A 1 27.02 4.65 14.04
N ARG A 2 27.47 3.48 13.67
CA ARG A 2 28.44 3.26 12.60
C ARG A 2 27.73 2.71 11.36
N ASP A 3 27.96 3.33 10.19
CA ASP A 3 27.46 2.83 8.93
C ASP A 3 28.29 1.62 8.39
N GLU A 4 27.85 1.05 7.26
CA GLU A 4 28.56 -0.08 6.60
C GLU A 4 29.98 0.26 6.15
N ASN A 5 30.27 1.56 5.94
CA ASN A 5 31.58 2.04 5.53
C ASN A 5 32.50 2.39 6.71
N GLY A 6 32.05 2.18 7.94
CA GLY A 6 32.79 2.51 9.15
C GLY A 6 32.71 3.99 9.56
N ASN A 7 31.84 4.79 8.95
CA ASN A 7 31.67 6.19 9.30
C ASN A 7 30.70 6.34 10.47
N LYS A 8 30.96 7.34 11.30
CA LYS A 8 30.02 7.72 12.35
C LYS A 8 28.85 8.50 11.79
N CYS A 9 27.66 8.09 12.12
CA CYS A 9 26.41 8.71 11.72
C CYS A 9 25.54 9.05 12.94
N THR A 10 24.60 9.97 12.76
CA THR A 10 23.61 10.33 13.78
C THR A 10 22.22 10.13 13.20
N THR A 11 21.26 9.83 14.06
CA THR A 11 19.84 9.72 13.70
C THR A 11 19.03 10.64 14.59
N SER A 12 17.85 10.98 14.10
CA SER A 12 16.78 11.61 14.86
C SER A 12 15.72 10.57 15.20
N VAL A 13 15.04 10.74 16.31
CA VAL A 13 13.90 9.90 16.71
C VAL A 13 12.68 10.78 16.86
N TYR A 14 11.63 10.44 16.13
CA TYR A 14 10.31 11.00 16.38
C TYR A 14 9.52 10.04 17.29
N GLU A 15 8.98 10.55 18.40
CA GLU A 15 8.30 9.73 19.41
C GLU A 15 6.91 10.27 19.71
N VAL A 16 5.95 9.38 19.91
CA VAL A 16 4.58 9.66 20.34
C VAL A 16 4.37 9.12 21.74
N VAL A 17 3.97 9.99 22.65
CA VAL A 17 3.85 9.72 24.09
C VAL A 17 2.42 9.90 24.54
N ASP A 18 1.91 9.01 25.38
CA ASP A 18 0.67 9.24 26.11
C ASP A 18 0.87 10.26 27.22
N ALA A 19 0.09 11.33 27.21
CA ALA A 19 0.27 12.45 28.11
C ALA A 19 -0.05 12.12 29.59
N TYR A 20 -0.92 11.14 29.83
CA TYR A 20 -1.35 10.74 31.17
C TYR A 20 -0.39 9.78 31.84
N SER A 21 -0.05 8.70 31.17
CA SER A 21 0.78 7.62 31.71
C SER A 21 2.27 7.78 31.42
N GLU A 22 2.64 8.67 30.50
CA GLU A 22 3.98 8.83 29.95
C GLU A 22 4.50 7.59 29.20
N VAL A 23 3.62 6.71 28.74
CA VAL A 23 3.97 5.56 27.92
C VAL A 23 4.39 6.03 26.54
N LEU A 24 5.53 5.51 26.07
CA LEU A 24 6.01 5.70 24.70
C LEU A 24 5.23 4.75 23.78
N LEU A 25 4.30 5.30 22.98
CA LEU A 25 3.36 4.52 22.16
C LEU A 25 3.89 4.17 20.78
N GLY A 26 4.55 5.10 20.12
CA GLY A 26 5.04 4.89 18.77
C GLY A 26 6.25 5.74 18.45
N TYR A 27 7.16 5.22 17.63
CA TYR A 27 8.36 5.92 17.23
C TYR A 27 8.80 5.60 15.81
N TYR A 28 9.67 6.46 15.30
CA TYR A 28 10.41 6.19 14.08
C TYR A 28 11.80 6.80 14.15
N ILE A 29 12.80 6.04 13.73
CA ILE A 29 14.20 6.47 13.66
C ILE A 29 14.51 6.80 12.20
N SER A 30 14.98 8.03 11.96
CA SER A 30 15.33 8.53 10.62
C SER A 30 16.51 9.50 10.70
N ASP A 31 17.11 9.79 9.56
CA ASP A 31 18.19 10.76 9.48
C ASP A 31 17.70 12.21 9.67
N ASN A 32 16.43 12.46 9.38
CA ASN A 32 15.80 13.77 9.47
C ASN A 32 14.42 13.70 10.14
N GLU A 33 14.06 14.74 10.84
CA GLU A 33 12.71 14.96 11.36
C GLU A 33 11.80 15.46 10.24
N ASP A 34 11.19 14.55 9.52
CA ASP A 34 10.30 14.85 8.40
C ASP A 34 8.90 14.28 8.60
N TYR A 35 8.04 14.51 7.60
CA TYR A 35 6.68 13.96 7.57
C TYR A 35 6.67 12.42 7.62
N ILE A 36 7.69 11.76 7.09
CA ILE A 36 7.81 10.30 7.06
C ILE A 36 7.95 9.77 8.49
N ALA A 37 8.80 10.41 9.28
CA ALA A 37 8.99 10.05 10.68
C ALA A 37 7.70 10.22 11.50
N GLN A 38 6.97 11.32 11.28
CA GLN A 38 5.67 11.57 11.92
C GLN A 38 4.65 10.49 11.53
N TYR A 39 4.53 10.20 10.24
CA TYR A 39 3.61 9.20 9.71
C TYR A 39 3.82 7.82 10.36
N HIS A 40 5.06 7.34 10.38
CA HIS A 40 5.37 6.02 10.96
C HIS A 40 5.18 5.97 12.47
N ALA A 41 5.60 7.01 13.18
CA ALA A 41 5.44 7.07 14.63
C ALA A 41 3.97 7.09 15.04
N PHE A 42 3.11 7.88 14.38
CA PHE A 42 1.68 7.87 14.64
C PHE A 42 1.00 6.58 14.21
N ARG A 43 1.42 6.00 13.07
CA ARG A 43 0.92 4.69 12.65
C ARG A 43 1.20 3.63 13.71
N MET A 44 2.43 3.55 14.22
CA MET A 44 2.80 2.64 15.30
C MET A 44 2.02 2.94 16.59
N ALA A 45 1.88 4.19 16.97
CA ALA A 45 1.14 4.58 18.17
C ALA A 45 -0.32 4.14 18.13
N ILE A 46 -1.01 4.32 16.99
CA ILE A 46 -2.41 3.89 16.82
C ILE A 46 -2.51 2.36 16.74
N GLN A 47 -1.55 1.67 16.11
CA GLN A 47 -1.49 0.21 16.14
C GLN A 47 -1.32 -0.35 17.56
N THR A 48 -0.50 0.32 18.37
CA THR A 48 -0.25 -0.06 19.77
C THR A 48 -1.46 0.21 20.65
N SER A 49 -2.04 1.41 20.56
CA SER A 49 -3.19 1.82 21.36
C SER A 49 -4.50 1.19 20.92
N ARG A 50 -4.63 0.88 19.64
CA ARG A 50 -5.89 0.46 18.96
C ARG A 50 -7.00 1.50 19.06
N HIS A 51 -6.67 2.76 19.32
CA HIS A 51 -7.61 3.87 19.42
C HIS A 51 -7.06 5.10 18.71
N LYS A 52 -7.96 5.94 18.18
CA LYS A 52 -7.60 7.28 17.73
C LYS A 52 -7.36 8.16 18.95
N PRO A 53 -6.26 8.91 19.02
CA PRO A 53 -6.09 9.89 20.08
C PRO A 53 -7.21 10.94 20.00
N TYR A 54 -7.75 11.34 21.15
CA TYR A 54 -8.71 12.43 21.20
C TYR A 54 -8.06 13.75 20.78
N GLU A 55 -6.88 14.03 21.30
CA GLU A 55 -6.10 15.23 21.02
C GLU A 55 -4.66 14.89 20.71
N ILE A 56 -4.11 15.57 19.72
CA ILE A 56 -2.67 15.56 19.42
C ILE A 56 -2.12 16.95 19.75
N VAL A 57 -1.14 16.97 20.64
CA VAL A 57 -0.37 18.18 20.98
C VAL A 57 1.03 18.00 20.42
N CYS A 58 1.48 18.92 19.61
CA CYS A 58 2.83 18.90 19.04
C CYS A 58 3.46 20.29 19.16
N ASP A 59 4.80 20.34 19.06
CA ASP A 59 5.49 21.61 18.97
C ASP A 59 5.24 22.30 17.63
N ASN A 60 5.68 23.56 17.56
CA ASN A 60 5.42 24.41 16.41
C ASN A 60 6.52 24.30 15.32
N GLN A 61 7.11 23.10 15.16
CA GLN A 61 8.14 22.86 14.16
C GLN A 61 7.61 23.01 12.72
N GLY A 62 8.49 23.39 11.79
CA GLY A 62 8.12 23.59 10.40
C GLY A 62 7.55 22.34 9.69
N GLY A 63 7.94 21.13 10.16
CA GLY A 63 7.42 19.86 9.70
C GLY A 63 5.92 19.66 9.98
N HIS A 64 5.45 20.10 11.15
CA HIS A 64 4.06 19.96 11.59
C HIS A 64 3.10 20.93 10.87
N LYS A 65 3.61 22.01 10.28
CA LYS A 65 2.83 23.02 9.55
C LYS A 65 2.59 22.67 8.10
N LYS A 66 3.24 21.63 7.57
CA LYS A 66 3.03 21.21 6.18
C LYS A 66 1.63 20.64 6.00
N ASN A 67 1.01 20.92 4.86
CA ASN A 67 -0.34 20.45 4.53
C ASN A 67 -0.50 18.93 4.67
N ALA A 68 0.55 18.16 4.37
CA ALA A 68 0.54 16.71 4.52
C ALA A 68 0.39 16.28 5.99
N ALA A 69 1.14 16.92 6.91
CA ALA A 69 1.05 16.64 8.35
C ALA A 69 -0.30 17.07 8.93
N LEU A 70 -0.79 18.25 8.58
CA LEU A 70 -2.11 18.73 9.00
C LEU A 70 -3.22 17.82 8.48
N GLY A 71 -3.12 17.34 7.23
CA GLY A 71 -4.03 16.38 6.66
C GLY A 71 -4.03 15.03 7.39
N LEU A 72 -2.86 14.56 7.84
CA LEU A 72 -2.74 13.36 8.66
C LEU A 72 -3.39 13.58 10.04
N PHE A 73 -3.01 14.63 10.75
CA PHE A 73 -3.53 14.90 12.10
C PHE A 73 -5.05 15.02 12.14
N SER A 74 -5.65 15.67 11.14
CA SER A 74 -7.11 15.78 11.04
C SER A 74 -7.81 14.43 10.78
N LYS A 75 -7.13 13.44 10.22
CA LYS A 75 -7.68 12.09 10.01
C LYS A 75 -7.57 11.22 11.24
N ILE A 76 -6.48 11.38 12.01
CA ILE A 76 -6.14 10.47 13.10
C ILE A 76 -6.56 10.98 14.48
N SER A 77 -6.98 12.24 14.63
CA SER A 77 -7.41 12.79 15.91
C SER A 77 -8.66 13.68 15.75
N ARG A 78 -9.38 13.89 16.84
CA ARG A 78 -10.49 14.85 16.86
C ARG A 78 -10.01 16.30 16.99
N ILE A 79 -8.94 16.51 17.75
CA ILE A 79 -8.35 17.83 17.99
C ILE A 79 -6.85 17.75 17.70
N HIS A 80 -6.38 18.70 16.92
CA HIS A 80 -4.95 18.96 16.74
C HIS A 80 -4.63 20.36 17.27
N ARG A 81 -3.77 20.43 18.27
CA ARG A 81 -3.37 21.68 18.92
C ARG A 81 -1.85 21.86 18.86
N PRO A 82 -1.35 22.72 17.98
CA PRO A 82 0.05 23.13 18.02
C PRO A 82 0.30 23.96 19.29
N THR A 83 1.39 23.69 19.98
CA THR A 83 1.77 24.48 21.16
C THR A 83 2.19 25.89 20.74
N ALA A 84 1.67 26.89 21.44
CA ALA A 84 2.14 28.26 21.26
C ALA A 84 3.58 28.42 21.81
N PRO A 85 4.43 29.23 21.16
CA PRO A 85 5.73 29.56 21.70
C PRO A 85 5.57 30.10 23.15
N TYR A 86 6.44 29.64 24.05
CA TYR A 86 6.46 30.01 25.48
C TYR A 86 5.28 29.48 26.33
N ASN A 87 4.50 28.52 25.86
CA ASN A 87 3.44 27.92 26.68
C ASN A 87 4.00 26.76 27.54
N GLY A 88 3.67 26.74 28.83
CA GLY A 88 4.18 25.73 29.80
C GLY A 88 3.72 24.28 29.50
N GLU A 89 2.70 24.10 28.69
CA GLU A 89 2.22 22.78 28.30
C GLU A 89 3.18 22.04 27.33
N SER A 90 3.99 22.77 26.54
CA SER A 90 5.05 22.17 25.72
C SER A 90 6.16 21.57 26.56
N LYS A 91 6.34 22.07 27.78
CA LYS A 91 7.33 21.56 28.72
C LYS A 91 7.05 20.16 29.25
N THR A 92 5.83 19.67 29.11
CA THR A 92 5.46 18.31 29.58
C THR A 92 6.20 17.25 28.80
N ILE A 93 6.14 17.30 27.47
CA ILE A 93 6.82 16.31 26.61
C ILE A 93 8.35 16.48 26.72
N GLU A 94 8.85 17.71 26.75
CA GLU A 94 10.28 17.97 26.95
C GLU A 94 10.78 17.39 28.27
N ASN A 95 10.01 17.53 29.36
CA ASN A 95 10.34 16.94 30.65
C ASN A 95 10.30 15.41 30.66
N ILE A 96 9.35 14.78 29.93
CA ILE A 96 9.30 13.34 29.77
C ILE A 96 10.56 12.86 29.06
N PHE A 97 10.91 13.50 27.93
CA PHE A 97 12.12 13.16 27.17
C PHE A 97 13.39 13.38 27.99
N TYR A 98 13.50 14.47 28.70
CA TYR A 98 14.64 14.71 29.58
C TYR A 98 14.81 13.58 30.60
N ARG A 99 13.73 13.15 31.25
CA ARG A 99 13.75 12.02 32.18
C ARG A 99 14.07 10.70 31.52
N PHE A 100 13.46 10.40 30.36
CA PHE A 100 13.76 9.22 29.60
C PHE A 100 15.25 9.18 29.19
N GLN A 101 15.75 10.26 28.64
CA GLN A 101 17.15 10.35 28.27
C GLN A 101 18.06 10.20 29.51
N SER A 102 17.79 10.90 30.60
CA SER A 102 18.65 10.89 31.79
C SER A 102 18.63 9.57 32.54
N GLN A 103 17.50 8.89 32.62
CA GLN A 103 17.32 7.67 33.39
C GLN A 103 17.65 6.40 32.63
N VAL A 104 17.42 6.38 31.30
CA VAL A 104 17.53 5.19 30.44
C VAL A 104 18.59 5.36 29.36
N LEU A 105 18.45 6.33 28.46
CA LEU A 105 19.29 6.44 27.28
C LEU A 105 20.75 6.80 27.57
N LYS A 106 21.02 7.62 28.58
CA LYS A 106 22.38 7.94 28.98
C LYS A 106 23.26 6.73 29.32
N LYS A 107 22.64 5.63 29.71
CA LYS A 107 23.33 4.39 30.03
C LYS A 107 23.70 3.57 28.79
N ARG A 108 23.23 3.97 27.60
CA ARG A 108 23.50 3.27 26.34
C ARG A 108 24.73 3.90 25.67
N PHE A 109 25.61 3.03 25.17
CA PHE A 109 26.74 3.49 24.36
C PHE A 109 26.24 4.01 23.00
N GLY A 110 26.83 5.09 22.54
CA GLY A 110 26.41 5.74 21.28
C GLY A 110 25.34 6.83 21.45
N PHE A 111 24.76 7.03 22.64
CA PHE A 111 23.90 8.18 22.89
C PHE A 111 24.70 9.48 22.87
N THR A 112 24.36 10.42 21.99
CA THR A 112 25.08 11.66 21.73
C THR A 112 24.75 12.78 22.71
N GLY A 113 23.77 12.58 23.61
CA GLY A 113 23.39 13.53 24.63
C GLY A 113 24.36 13.56 25.82
N GLN A 114 23.84 13.75 27.02
CA GLN A 114 24.65 13.82 28.25
C GLN A 114 25.03 12.43 28.79
N ASN A 115 25.92 11.72 28.11
CA ASN A 115 26.48 10.45 28.61
C ASN A 115 28.02 10.50 28.64
N ILE A 116 28.68 9.35 28.81
CA ILE A 116 30.15 9.25 28.83
C ILE A 116 30.82 9.76 27.57
N THR A 117 30.09 9.81 26.42
CA THR A 117 30.59 10.37 25.18
C THR A 117 30.46 11.89 25.11
N ALA A 118 29.83 12.53 26.08
CA ALA A 118 29.71 13.98 26.15
C ALA A 118 30.98 14.63 26.69
N LYS A 119 31.40 15.71 26.07
CA LYS A 119 32.64 16.41 26.44
C LYS A 119 32.48 17.29 27.70
N ARG A 120 31.26 17.77 27.98
CA ARG A 120 30.91 18.66 29.10
C ARG A 120 29.43 18.47 29.47
N GLU A 121 29.04 19.09 30.59
CA GLU A 121 27.64 19.20 31.03
C GLU A 121 26.71 19.81 29.98
N THR A 122 27.25 20.55 29.00
CA THR A 122 26.52 21.17 27.88
C THR A 122 26.04 20.18 26.80
N SER A 123 26.07 18.90 27.04
CA SER A 123 25.56 17.85 26.11
C SER A 123 26.25 17.76 24.73
N ARG A 124 27.43 18.36 24.59
CA ARG A 124 28.21 18.24 23.34
C ARG A 124 28.93 16.89 23.29
N PRO A 125 28.78 16.13 22.17
CA PRO A 125 29.48 14.86 22.03
C PRO A 125 31.01 15.03 22.17
N ASN A 126 31.64 14.07 22.83
CA ASN A 126 33.10 14.01 22.89
C ASN A 126 33.61 13.33 21.61
N LEU A 127 33.88 14.14 20.59
CA LEU A 127 34.28 13.64 19.27
C LEU A 127 35.62 12.88 19.31
N GLU A 128 36.52 13.25 20.19
CA GLU A 128 37.81 12.54 20.35
C GLU A 128 37.58 11.13 20.87
N PHE A 129 36.73 10.98 21.90
CA PHE A 129 36.36 9.68 22.44
C PHE A 129 35.61 8.85 21.44
N ILE A 130 34.63 9.41 20.70
CA ILE A 130 33.85 8.72 19.68
C ILE A 130 34.77 8.25 18.56
N ASN A 131 35.67 9.10 18.08
CA ASN A 131 36.59 8.74 16.99
C ASN A 131 37.58 7.64 17.41
N ALA A 132 38.03 7.67 18.68
CA ALA A 132 38.92 6.63 19.20
C ALA A 132 38.21 5.25 19.40
N ASN A 133 36.88 5.25 19.47
CA ASN A 133 36.07 4.05 19.74
C ASN A 133 35.03 3.81 18.63
N ILE A 134 35.30 4.24 17.40
CA ILE A 134 34.33 4.15 16.30
C ILE A 134 33.89 2.71 16.00
N ASP A 135 34.83 1.76 16.13
CA ASP A 135 34.57 0.33 15.91
C ASP A 135 33.63 -0.29 16.96
N SER A 136 33.53 0.37 18.11
CA SER A 136 32.64 -0.05 19.21
C SER A 136 31.26 0.61 19.13
N LEU A 137 31.04 1.53 18.19
CA LEU A 137 29.69 2.11 17.99
C LEU A 137 28.73 1.05 17.45
N PRO A 138 27.48 1.05 17.93
CA PRO A 138 26.46 0.15 17.40
C PRO A 138 26.23 0.40 15.90
N THR A 139 25.85 -0.62 15.20
CA THR A 139 25.25 -0.52 13.85
C THR A 139 23.87 0.13 13.95
N LEU A 140 23.28 0.50 12.81
CA LEU A 140 21.93 1.08 12.81
C LEU A 140 20.89 0.09 13.37
N GLU A 141 21.00 -1.20 13.05
CA GLU A 141 20.09 -2.23 13.56
C GLU A 141 20.24 -2.42 15.07
N GLU A 142 21.45 -2.54 15.56
CA GLU A 142 21.72 -2.62 17.00
C GLU A 142 21.24 -1.39 17.75
N LEU A 143 21.35 -0.19 17.14
CA LEU A 143 20.82 1.04 17.70
C LEU A 143 19.28 1.00 17.78
N LYS A 144 18.61 0.51 16.76
CA LYS A 144 17.14 0.33 16.77
C LYS A 144 16.70 -0.65 17.86
N GLU A 145 17.40 -1.78 18.01
CA GLU A 145 17.14 -2.76 19.08
C GLU A 145 17.37 -2.16 20.46
N GLN A 146 18.48 -1.45 20.66
CA GLN A 146 18.77 -0.74 21.90
C GLN A 146 17.73 0.30 22.25
N TYR A 147 17.23 1.04 21.25
CA TYR A 147 16.18 2.04 21.47
C TYR A 147 14.85 1.38 21.81
N ALA A 148 14.47 0.30 21.13
CA ALA A 148 13.28 -0.48 21.45
C ALA A 148 13.32 -1.01 22.90
N ALA A 149 14.44 -1.62 23.31
CA ALA A 149 14.64 -2.11 24.67
C ALA A 149 14.63 -0.96 25.71
N ALA A 150 15.14 0.22 25.36
CA ALA A 150 15.07 1.40 26.22
C ALA A 150 13.63 1.88 26.43
N ARG A 151 12.79 1.85 25.39
CA ARG A 151 11.37 2.19 25.49
C ARG A 151 10.60 1.20 26.37
N GLU A 152 10.83 -0.09 26.20
CA GLU A 152 10.23 -1.13 27.06
C GLU A 152 10.63 -0.96 28.53
N GLN A 153 11.91 -0.68 28.78
CA GLN A 153 12.40 -0.38 30.12
C GLN A 153 11.66 0.84 30.69
N TRP A 154 11.56 1.95 29.94
CA TRP A 154 10.86 3.16 30.38
C TRP A 154 9.37 2.91 30.68
N ASN A 155 8.68 2.20 29.79
CA ASN A 155 7.26 1.88 29.92
C ASN A 155 6.99 1.00 31.15
N SER A 156 7.95 0.15 31.53
CA SER A 156 7.86 -0.71 32.73
C SER A 156 8.24 0.02 34.01
N MET A 157 8.92 1.16 33.93
CA MET A 157 9.30 1.94 35.11
C MET A 157 8.10 2.62 35.76
N LYS A 158 8.17 2.78 37.10
CA LYS A 158 7.14 3.47 37.85
C LYS A 158 7.02 4.95 37.48
N HIS A 159 5.78 5.39 37.33
CA HIS A 159 5.48 6.80 37.15
C HIS A 159 5.81 7.59 38.43
N PRO A 160 6.49 8.74 38.33
CA PRO A 160 7.02 9.43 39.52
C PRO A 160 5.93 9.96 40.47
N ALA A 161 4.76 10.31 39.95
CA ALA A 161 3.67 10.83 40.77
C ALA A 161 2.79 9.75 41.41
N THR A 162 2.60 8.61 40.73
CA THR A 162 1.66 7.57 41.18
C THR A 162 2.36 6.37 41.80
N GLY A 163 3.62 6.12 41.46
CA GLY A 163 4.36 4.91 41.86
C GLY A 163 3.93 3.63 41.11
N ILE A 164 2.95 3.71 40.21
CA ILE A 164 2.46 2.61 39.38
C ILE A 164 3.33 2.51 38.12
N PRO A 165 3.63 1.31 37.60
CA PRO A 165 4.27 1.17 36.30
C PRO A 165 3.50 1.90 35.19
N ARG A 166 4.20 2.62 34.32
CA ARG A 166 3.58 3.43 33.25
C ARG A 166 2.66 2.61 32.36
N ILE A 167 3.08 1.42 31.97
CA ILE A 167 2.27 0.53 31.13
C ILE A 167 0.99 0.04 31.84
N GLU A 168 1.06 -0.21 33.13
CA GLU A 168 -0.10 -0.59 33.93
C GLU A 168 -1.09 0.59 34.05
N MET A 169 -0.55 1.78 34.32
CA MET A 169 -1.32 3.02 34.38
C MET A 169 -2.02 3.32 33.05
N TYR A 170 -1.35 3.05 31.92
CA TYR A 170 -1.92 3.17 30.58
C TYR A 170 -3.05 2.16 30.37
N ASN A 171 -2.81 0.88 30.65
CA ASN A 171 -3.77 -0.20 30.39
C ASN A 171 -5.02 -0.14 31.27
N THR A 172 -4.91 0.48 32.45
CA THR A 172 -6.04 0.67 33.39
C THR A 172 -6.78 1.98 33.18
N SER A 173 -6.24 2.90 32.39
CA SER A 173 -6.91 4.16 32.05
C SER A 173 -7.91 3.96 30.92
N VAL A 174 -9.06 4.61 31.06
CA VAL A 174 -10.10 4.63 30.03
C VAL A 174 -10.34 6.08 29.62
N ASN A 175 -10.26 6.36 28.34
CA ASN A 175 -10.70 7.63 27.77
C ASN A 175 -11.91 7.40 26.88
N GLU A 176 -13.10 7.69 27.39
CA GLU A 176 -14.38 7.53 26.67
C GLU A 176 -14.48 8.40 25.41
N GLY A 177 -13.62 9.42 25.29
CA GLY A 177 -13.55 10.30 24.11
C GLY A 177 -12.79 9.72 22.93
N THR A 178 -12.13 8.56 23.09
CA THR A 178 -11.35 7.92 22.03
C THR A 178 -12.17 6.89 21.26
N ASP A 179 -12.01 6.89 19.91
CA ASP A 179 -12.68 5.91 19.06
C ASP A 179 -11.78 4.69 18.86
N PRO A 180 -12.30 3.45 19.02
CA PRO A 180 -11.56 2.24 18.68
C PRO A 180 -11.26 2.20 17.19
N VAL A 181 -10.11 1.65 16.83
CA VAL A 181 -9.62 1.59 15.46
C VAL A 181 -9.61 0.15 14.96
N SER A 182 -10.34 -0.08 13.87
CA SER A 182 -10.35 -1.35 13.13
C SER A 182 -9.26 -1.34 12.03
N VAL A 183 -9.03 -2.51 11.41
CA VAL A 183 -8.11 -2.62 10.26
C VAL A 183 -8.55 -1.73 9.08
N PRO A 184 -9.84 -1.67 8.69
CA PRO A 184 -10.31 -0.72 7.68
C PRO A 184 -10.02 0.74 8.02
N ASP A 185 -10.15 1.15 9.29
CA ASP A 185 -9.84 2.51 9.72
C ASP A 185 -8.36 2.83 9.57
N MET A 186 -7.47 1.87 9.85
CA MET A 186 -6.02 2.02 9.61
C MET A 186 -5.72 2.28 8.13
N VAL A 187 -6.41 1.55 7.25
CA VAL A 187 -6.27 1.76 5.81
C VAL A 187 -6.76 3.16 5.42
N GLU A 188 -7.91 3.60 5.90
CA GLU A 188 -8.46 4.92 5.60
C GLU A 188 -7.54 6.06 6.09
N MET A 189 -6.95 5.90 7.27
CA MET A 189 -6.06 6.90 7.85
C MET A 189 -4.70 6.98 7.16
N PHE A 190 -4.10 5.83 6.82
CA PHE A 190 -2.68 5.76 6.43
C PHE A 190 -2.43 5.40 4.98
N TRP A 191 -3.40 4.89 4.23
CA TRP A 191 -3.20 4.56 2.82
C TRP A 191 -3.53 5.75 1.92
N TYR A 192 -2.80 5.87 0.84
CA TYR A 192 -3.00 6.90 -0.18
C TYR A 192 -3.90 6.36 -1.29
N THR A 193 -4.73 7.23 -1.85
CA THR A 193 -5.54 6.90 -3.03
C THR A 193 -5.07 7.74 -4.20
N THR A 194 -4.96 7.12 -5.38
CA THR A 194 -4.57 7.85 -6.60
C THR A 194 -5.58 8.92 -6.95
N ASP A 195 -5.12 10.09 -7.40
CA ASP A 195 -6.00 11.21 -7.79
C ASP A 195 -6.83 10.88 -9.04
N LYS A 196 -6.24 10.08 -9.93
CA LYS A 196 -6.86 9.66 -11.20
C LYS A 196 -6.99 8.15 -11.25
N PRO A 197 -8.09 7.65 -11.83
CA PRO A 197 -8.25 6.22 -12.00
C PRO A 197 -7.33 5.68 -13.10
N SER A 198 -6.71 4.54 -12.84
CA SER A 198 -5.88 3.78 -13.78
C SER A 198 -6.72 2.73 -14.50
N LEU A 199 -6.37 2.42 -15.74
CA LEU A 199 -7.05 1.41 -16.56
C LEU A 199 -6.53 0.02 -16.18
N PHE A 200 -7.44 -0.91 -15.89
CA PHE A 200 -7.09 -2.31 -15.77
C PHE A 200 -7.02 -2.93 -17.17
N THR A 201 -5.85 -3.45 -17.54
CA THR A 201 -5.57 -4.00 -18.88
C THR A 201 -5.40 -5.52 -18.85
N ALA A 202 -5.14 -6.13 -19.99
CA ALA A 202 -4.76 -7.55 -20.07
C ALA A 202 -3.46 -7.89 -19.31
N SER A 203 -2.63 -6.91 -19.02
CA SER A 203 -1.41 -7.04 -18.17
C SER A 203 -1.60 -6.58 -16.73
N GLY A 204 -2.86 -6.44 -16.28
CA GLY A 204 -3.17 -5.93 -14.95
C GLY A 204 -3.32 -4.41 -14.91
N ILE A 205 -3.16 -3.83 -13.73
CA ILE A 205 -3.22 -2.39 -13.50
C ILE A 205 -1.83 -1.88 -13.06
N GLU A 206 -1.41 -0.74 -13.60
CA GLU A 206 -0.13 -0.12 -13.28
C GLU A 206 -0.37 1.25 -12.65
N ILE A 207 0.36 1.53 -11.57
CA ILE A 207 0.41 2.88 -10.98
C ILE A 207 1.86 3.37 -10.95
N THR A 208 2.02 4.68 -10.99
CA THR A 208 3.34 5.32 -10.86
C THR A 208 3.38 6.10 -9.55
N VAL A 209 4.30 5.73 -8.67
CA VAL A 209 4.52 6.39 -7.38
C VAL A 209 5.97 6.85 -7.33
N GLN A 210 6.21 8.13 -7.11
CA GLN A 210 7.56 8.73 -7.07
C GLN A 210 8.43 8.38 -8.31
N GLY A 211 7.80 8.35 -9.49
CA GLY A 211 8.49 8.03 -10.74
C GLY A 211 8.72 6.54 -11.01
N LYS A 212 8.46 5.66 -10.04
CA LYS A 212 8.58 4.22 -10.19
C LYS A 212 7.23 3.60 -10.53
N LYS A 213 7.22 2.66 -11.47
CA LYS A 213 6.04 1.92 -11.92
C LYS A 213 5.86 0.65 -11.10
N TYR A 214 4.62 0.43 -10.69
CA TYR A 214 4.21 -0.73 -9.90
C TYR A 214 3.04 -1.42 -10.60
N PRO A 215 3.26 -2.61 -11.16
CA PRO A 215 2.20 -3.41 -11.77
C PRO A 215 1.51 -4.26 -10.70
N TYR A 216 0.20 -4.44 -10.85
CA TYR A 216 -0.61 -5.30 -9.98
C TYR A 216 -1.57 -6.16 -10.79
N GLU A 217 -1.89 -7.33 -10.22
CA GLU A 217 -2.81 -8.30 -10.75
C GLU A 217 -3.79 -8.73 -9.65
N VAL A 218 -5.01 -9.10 -10.06
CA VAL A 218 -6.01 -9.65 -9.15
C VAL A 218 -5.94 -11.17 -9.18
N PHE A 219 -5.82 -11.77 -7.99
CA PHE A 219 -5.68 -13.21 -7.82
C PHE A 219 -6.87 -13.80 -7.07
N SER A 220 -7.35 -14.96 -7.53
CA SER A 220 -8.33 -15.79 -6.82
C SER A 220 -7.69 -16.65 -5.74
N ALA A 221 -6.43 -17.08 -5.98
CA ALA A 221 -5.57 -17.80 -5.06
C ALA A 221 -4.12 -17.39 -5.29
N PRO A 222 -3.18 -17.64 -4.37
CA PRO A 222 -1.78 -17.28 -4.54
C PRO A 222 -1.20 -17.79 -5.87
N GLY A 223 -0.82 -16.85 -6.77
CA GLY A 223 -0.28 -17.14 -8.08
C GLY A 223 -1.30 -17.52 -9.17
N GLU A 224 -2.60 -17.55 -8.87
CA GLU A 224 -3.66 -17.82 -9.83
C GLU A 224 -4.48 -16.56 -10.13
N PRO A 225 -4.34 -15.91 -11.30
CA PRO A 225 -5.14 -14.74 -11.65
C PRO A 225 -6.63 -15.04 -11.64
N ASP A 226 -7.42 -14.13 -11.10
CA ASP A 226 -8.89 -14.27 -11.14
C ASP A 226 -9.42 -13.97 -12.54
N LEU A 227 -9.60 -15.02 -13.34
CA LEU A 227 -10.04 -14.92 -14.73
C LEU A 227 -11.48 -14.42 -14.85
N GLU A 228 -12.35 -14.79 -13.91
CA GLU A 228 -13.73 -14.37 -13.92
C GLU A 228 -13.85 -12.87 -13.61
N TRP A 229 -13.14 -12.41 -12.60
CA TRP A 229 -13.07 -11.00 -12.27
C TRP A 229 -12.45 -10.20 -13.43
N ARG A 230 -11.34 -10.66 -14.00
CA ARG A 230 -10.67 -10.02 -15.15
C ARG A 230 -11.60 -9.87 -16.34
N ARG A 231 -12.33 -10.91 -16.71
CA ARG A 231 -13.27 -10.88 -17.81
C ARG A 231 -14.33 -9.79 -17.66
N ARG A 232 -14.81 -9.56 -16.43
CA ARG A 232 -15.80 -8.52 -16.14
C ARG A 232 -15.21 -7.12 -16.07
N ASN A 233 -13.93 -7.01 -15.73
CA ASN A 233 -13.32 -5.74 -15.33
C ASN A 233 -12.17 -5.26 -16.21
N THR A 234 -11.72 -6.04 -17.19
CA THR A 234 -10.74 -5.58 -18.17
C THR A 234 -11.29 -4.37 -18.95
N TYR A 235 -10.44 -3.35 -19.08
CA TYR A 235 -10.75 -2.02 -19.64
C TYR A 235 -11.65 -1.12 -18.77
N LYS A 236 -11.95 -1.50 -17.53
CA LYS A 236 -12.53 -0.58 -16.56
C LYS A 236 -11.43 0.22 -15.85
N LYS A 237 -11.82 1.38 -15.33
CA LYS A 237 -10.93 2.29 -14.61
C LYS A 237 -11.16 2.17 -13.11
N PHE A 238 -10.08 2.01 -12.36
CA PHE A 238 -10.10 1.92 -10.90
C PHE A 238 -9.17 2.97 -10.27
N TYR A 239 -9.60 3.53 -9.17
CA TYR A 239 -8.72 4.24 -8.27
C TYR A 239 -7.95 3.19 -7.46
N VAL A 240 -6.68 3.46 -7.21
CA VAL A 240 -5.82 2.53 -6.49
C VAL A 240 -5.47 3.13 -5.14
N GLN A 241 -5.81 2.40 -4.08
CA GLN A 241 -5.45 2.74 -2.72
C GLN A 241 -4.28 1.86 -2.28
N TYR A 242 -3.20 2.47 -1.84
CA TYR A 242 -1.93 1.79 -1.56
C TYR A 242 -1.26 2.32 -0.30
N ASP A 243 -0.47 1.46 0.34
CA ASP A 243 0.44 1.84 1.41
C ASP A 243 1.76 2.30 0.77
N PRO A 244 2.21 3.55 0.95
CA PRO A 244 3.45 4.04 0.34
C PRO A 244 4.71 3.30 0.82
N TYR A 245 4.62 2.57 1.91
CA TYR A 245 5.72 1.84 2.54
C TYR A 245 5.61 0.32 2.39
N ASP A 246 4.45 -0.17 1.98
CA ASP A 246 4.23 -1.56 1.61
C ASP A 246 3.43 -1.63 0.30
N MET A 247 4.16 -1.62 -0.80
CA MET A 247 3.59 -1.69 -2.14
C MET A 247 3.29 -3.13 -2.59
N SER A 248 3.36 -4.12 -1.69
CA SER A 248 3.14 -5.54 -2.03
C SER A 248 1.71 -5.82 -2.51
N SER A 249 0.75 -5.08 -1.98
CA SER A 249 -0.66 -5.18 -2.34
C SER A 249 -1.34 -3.82 -2.34
N VAL A 250 -2.40 -3.70 -3.13
CA VAL A 250 -3.20 -2.48 -3.25
C VAL A 250 -4.69 -2.82 -3.26
N ARG A 251 -5.52 -1.85 -2.93
CA ARG A 251 -6.98 -1.96 -3.01
C ARG A 251 -7.46 -1.23 -4.26
N LEU A 252 -8.27 -1.90 -5.04
CA LEU A 252 -8.95 -1.30 -6.17
C LEU A 252 -10.30 -0.72 -5.72
N LEU A 253 -10.56 0.52 -6.10
CA LEU A 253 -11.77 1.24 -5.76
C LEU A 253 -12.43 1.77 -7.03
N TYR A 254 -13.76 1.87 -7.04
CA TYR A 254 -14.50 2.55 -8.09
C TYR A 254 -15.44 3.61 -7.49
N LYS A 255 -15.83 4.57 -8.30
CA LYS A 255 -16.89 5.52 -7.90
C LYS A 255 -18.24 4.95 -8.28
N ASP A 256 -19.14 4.88 -7.31
CA ASP A 256 -20.53 4.52 -7.58
C ASP A 256 -21.28 5.68 -8.29
N LYS A 257 -22.54 5.46 -8.63
CA LYS A 257 -23.38 6.49 -9.32
C LYS A 257 -23.56 7.78 -8.51
N GLY A 258 -23.41 7.71 -7.19
CA GLY A 258 -23.45 8.86 -6.27
C GLY A 258 -22.11 9.55 -6.11
N GLY A 259 -21.02 9.04 -6.74
CA GLY A 259 -19.67 9.56 -6.63
C GLY A 259 -18.88 9.06 -5.42
N ALA A 260 -19.47 8.21 -4.58
CA ALA A 260 -18.80 7.63 -3.43
C ALA A 260 -17.80 6.53 -3.86
N MET A 261 -16.65 6.49 -3.18
CA MET A 261 -15.63 5.45 -3.40
C MET A 261 -16.09 4.13 -2.79
N ARG A 262 -16.10 3.07 -3.60
CA ARG A 262 -16.44 1.71 -3.20
C ARG A 262 -15.25 0.80 -3.40
N PHE A 263 -15.05 -0.09 -2.45
CA PHE A 263 -14.04 -1.15 -2.55
C PHE A 263 -14.51 -2.22 -3.53
N GLU A 264 -13.61 -2.62 -4.44
CA GLU A 264 -13.84 -3.70 -5.40
C GLU A 264 -13.11 -4.98 -4.96
N CYS A 265 -11.79 -4.94 -4.95
CA CYS A 265 -10.94 -6.09 -4.59
C CYS A 265 -9.53 -5.67 -4.21
N VAL A 266 -8.74 -6.63 -3.77
CA VAL A 266 -7.29 -6.48 -3.54
C VAL A 266 -6.53 -6.98 -4.78
N ALA A 267 -5.50 -6.24 -5.17
CA ALA A 267 -4.55 -6.65 -6.20
C ALA A 267 -3.14 -6.71 -5.60
N SER A 268 -2.33 -7.64 -6.06
CA SER A 268 -0.97 -7.87 -5.58
C SER A 268 0.03 -7.83 -6.72
N PHE A 269 1.33 -7.79 -6.42
CA PHE A 269 2.35 -7.87 -7.46
C PHE A 269 2.14 -9.11 -8.33
N PRO A 270 2.27 -8.96 -9.67
CA PRO A 270 2.26 -10.11 -10.55
C PRO A 270 3.42 -11.04 -10.23
N LEU A 271 3.22 -12.32 -10.45
CA LEU A 271 4.27 -13.30 -10.30
C LEU A 271 5.45 -12.96 -11.22
N MET A 272 6.66 -12.88 -10.68
CA MET A 272 7.86 -12.71 -11.50
C MET A 272 8.16 -14.03 -12.20
N ILE A 273 8.19 -14.01 -13.53
CA ILE A 273 8.36 -15.22 -14.34
C ILE A 273 9.78 -15.27 -14.87
N HIS A 274 10.47 -16.39 -14.65
CA HIS A 274 11.77 -16.64 -15.25
C HIS A 274 11.65 -16.73 -16.78
N ARG A 275 12.57 -16.06 -17.50
CA ARG A 275 12.56 -16.07 -18.97
C ARG A 275 12.96 -17.41 -19.55
N ALA A 276 13.88 -18.10 -18.92
CA ALA A 276 14.33 -19.41 -19.34
C ALA A 276 13.33 -20.47 -18.88
N GLN A 277 12.77 -21.25 -19.81
CA GLN A 277 11.77 -22.28 -19.49
C GLN A 277 12.27 -23.34 -18.50
N GLN A 278 13.57 -23.65 -18.53
CA GLN A 278 14.19 -24.58 -17.60
C GLN A 278 14.23 -24.11 -16.15
N GLU A 279 14.16 -22.78 -15.93
CA GLU A 279 14.17 -22.15 -14.61
C GLU A 279 12.76 -21.90 -14.08
N GLN A 280 11.75 -22.06 -14.96
CA GLN A 280 10.35 -21.82 -14.59
C GLN A 280 9.84 -22.88 -13.62
N THR A 281 9.30 -22.43 -12.52
CA THR A 281 8.56 -23.27 -11.57
C THR A 281 7.22 -23.73 -12.14
N GLU A 282 6.62 -24.77 -11.58
CA GLU A 282 5.29 -25.23 -12.00
C GLU A 282 4.20 -24.14 -11.76
N ALA A 283 4.37 -23.31 -10.74
CA ALA A 283 3.48 -22.15 -10.49
C ALA A 283 3.56 -21.11 -11.62
N GLU A 284 4.78 -20.79 -12.08
CA GLU A 284 4.99 -19.88 -13.20
C GLU A 284 4.44 -20.42 -14.52
N LYS A 285 4.66 -21.71 -14.79
CA LYS A 285 4.10 -22.39 -15.97
C LYS A 285 2.56 -22.39 -15.94
N ARG A 286 1.97 -22.64 -14.74
CA ARG A 286 0.51 -22.57 -14.56
C ARG A 286 0.01 -21.14 -14.79
N PHE A 287 0.67 -20.14 -14.22
CA PHE A 287 0.34 -18.73 -14.46
C PHE A 287 0.37 -18.36 -15.94
N ILE A 288 1.43 -18.75 -16.68
CA ILE A 288 1.54 -18.49 -18.13
C ILE A 288 0.37 -19.12 -18.89
N ARG A 289 0.04 -20.39 -18.60
CA ARG A 289 -1.11 -21.08 -19.22
C ARG A 289 -2.41 -20.33 -18.95
N THR A 290 -2.66 -19.98 -17.71
CA THR A 290 -3.87 -19.26 -17.29
C THR A 290 -3.99 -17.92 -18.00
N GLN A 291 -2.90 -17.18 -18.15
CA GLN A 291 -2.88 -15.94 -18.93
C GLN A 291 -3.18 -16.17 -20.41
N GLN A 292 -2.60 -17.19 -21.01
CA GLN A 292 -2.87 -17.54 -22.42
C GLN A 292 -4.31 -17.96 -22.64
N GLU A 293 -4.86 -18.77 -21.74
CA GLU A 293 -6.26 -19.20 -21.77
C GLU A 293 -7.21 -18.00 -21.62
N ALA A 294 -6.90 -17.05 -20.74
CA ALA A 294 -7.68 -15.82 -20.57
C ALA A 294 -7.75 -15.00 -21.86
N VAL A 295 -6.61 -14.80 -22.54
CA VAL A 295 -6.55 -14.07 -23.81
C VAL A 295 -7.34 -14.78 -24.90
N VAL A 296 -7.22 -16.11 -24.98
CA VAL A 296 -7.96 -16.91 -25.97
C VAL A 296 -9.47 -16.85 -25.70
N ASN A 297 -9.87 -17.04 -24.43
CA ASN A 297 -11.28 -17.01 -24.04
C ASN A 297 -11.92 -15.63 -24.28
N GLU A 298 -11.19 -14.54 -23.97
CA GLU A 298 -11.67 -13.17 -24.26
C GLU A 298 -11.88 -12.95 -25.76
N ARG A 299 -10.96 -13.45 -26.59
CA ARG A 299 -11.09 -13.38 -28.06
C ARG A 299 -12.29 -14.15 -28.56
N ILE A 300 -12.51 -15.36 -28.05
CA ILE A 300 -13.67 -16.19 -28.40
C ILE A 300 -14.97 -15.48 -27.99
N ASN A 301 -15.02 -14.96 -26.75
CA ASN A 301 -16.20 -14.25 -26.25
C ASN A 301 -16.55 -13.02 -27.10
N ARG A 302 -15.55 -12.21 -27.49
CA ARG A 302 -15.78 -11.07 -28.39
C ARG A 302 -16.37 -11.51 -29.73
N GLN A 303 -15.92 -12.65 -30.28
CA GLN A 303 -16.45 -13.18 -31.52
C GLN A 303 -17.89 -13.70 -31.37
N VAL A 304 -18.19 -14.34 -30.23
CA VAL A 304 -19.56 -14.79 -29.92
C VAL A 304 -20.50 -13.60 -29.81
N VAL A 305 -20.13 -12.58 -29.00
CA VAL A 305 -20.95 -11.37 -28.85
C VAL A 305 -21.16 -10.66 -30.20
N ALA A 306 -20.13 -10.56 -31.04
CA ALA A 306 -20.26 -9.97 -32.36
C ALA A 306 -21.25 -10.73 -33.22
N LYS A 307 -21.20 -12.08 -33.20
CA LYS A 307 -22.16 -12.93 -33.96
C LYS A 307 -23.58 -12.83 -33.42
N ASP A 308 -23.75 -12.75 -32.11
CA ASP A 308 -25.07 -12.59 -31.50
C ASP A 308 -25.69 -11.25 -31.92
N ILE A 309 -24.91 -10.16 -31.92
CA ILE A 309 -25.35 -8.85 -32.42
C ILE A 309 -25.72 -8.91 -33.93
N GLU A 310 -24.90 -9.61 -34.72
CA GLU A 310 -25.19 -9.82 -36.13
C GLU A 310 -26.52 -10.56 -36.33
N TYR A 311 -26.73 -11.61 -35.55
CA TYR A 311 -27.94 -12.42 -35.61
C TYR A 311 -29.19 -11.63 -35.18
N GLU A 312 -29.09 -10.86 -34.09
CA GLU A 312 -30.21 -10.07 -33.58
C GLU A 312 -30.58 -8.89 -34.48
N HIS A 313 -29.60 -8.26 -35.12
CA HIS A 313 -29.82 -7.08 -35.93
C HIS A 313 -29.79 -7.35 -37.45
N GLY A 314 -29.53 -8.56 -37.86
CA GLY A 314 -29.48 -8.95 -39.28
C GLY A 314 -28.36 -8.26 -40.07
N VAL A 315 -27.32 -7.77 -39.36
CA VAL A 315 -26.20 -7.02 -39.93
C VAL A 315 -24.94 -7.86 -39.81
N ALA A 316 -24.41 -8.35 -40.93
CA ALA A 316 -23.10 -8.98 -40.95
C ALA A 316 -22.01 -7.92 -40.70
N PRO A 317 -20.94 -8.19 -39.89
CA PRO A 317 -19.83 -7.25 -39.62
C PRO A 317 -19.17 -6.77 -40.91
N GLU A 318 -19.18 -7.62 -41.94
CA GLU A 318 -18.68 -7.33 -43.27
C GLU A 318 -19.45 -6.21 -43.95
N GLN A 319 -20.69 -5.97 -43.52
CA GLN A 319 -21.53 -4.93 -44.09
C GLN A 319 -21.47 -3.59 -43.32
N ASN A 320 -21.10 -3.56 -42.08
CA ASN A 320 -20.94 -2.35 -41.22
C ASN A 320 -21.77 -1.11 -41.64
N GLY A 321 -22.95 -1.32 -42.19
CA GLY A 321 -23.76 -0.25 -42.79
C GLY A 321 -23.17 0.39 -44.05
N LEU A 322 -21.99 -0.01 -44.46
CA LEU A 322 -21.36 0.40 -45.72
C LEU A 322 -21.63 -0.70 -46.74
N ARG A 323 -22.67 -0.50 -47.57
CA ARG A 323 -22.73 -1.21 -48.83
C ARG A 323 -21.48 -0.87 -49.60
N THR A 324 -20.55 -1.81 -49.70
CA THR A 324 -19.42 -1.69 -50.63
C THR A 324 -20.06 -1.53 -52.04
N PRO A 325 -19.84 -0.41 -52.70
CA PRO A 325 -20.36 -0.30 -54.06
C PRO A 325 -19.79 -1.43 -54.88
N ASP A 326 -20.61 -2.03 -55.76
CA ASP A 326 -20.15 -2.99 -56.73
C ASP A 326 -19.12 -2.31 -57.62
N LEU A 327 -17.85 -2.40 -57.22
CA LEU A 327 -16.75 -1.87 -57.98
C LEU A 327 -16.48 -2.77 -59.15
N LYS A 328 -17.07 -2.43 -60.29
CA LYS A 328 -16.73 -3.06 -61.58
C LYS A 328 -15.24 -2.93 -61.78
N GLY A 329 -14.52 -4.07 -61.76
CA GLY A 329 -13.09 -4.07 -62.04
C GLY A 329 -12.16 -4.57 -60.95
N LEU A 330 -12.64 -5.05 -59.83
CA LEU A 330 -11.83 -5.84 -58.91
C LEU A 330 -11.40 -7.13 -59.61
N GLY A 331 -10.10 -7.19 -59.94
CA GLY A 331 -9.55 -8.38 -60.59
C GLY A 331 -9.80 -9.62 -59.73
N LYS A 332 -9.98 -10.78 -60.38
CA LYS A 332 -10.25 -12.09 -59.73
C LYS A 332 -9.30 -12.40 -58.57
N GLU A 333 -8.15 -11.78 -58.56
CA GLU A 333 -7.12 -11.96 -57.52
C GLU A 333 -7.41 -11.17 -56.24
N ALA A 334 -7.92 -9.93 -56.38
CA ALA A 334 -8.39 -9.12 -55.25
C ALA A 334 -9.62 -9.75 -54.60
N GLN A 335 -10.56 -10.27 -55.42
CA GLN A 335 -11.72 -10.99 -54.92
C GLN A 335 -11.31 -12.26 -54.16
N ARG A 336 -10.34 -13.03 -54.67
CA ARG A 336 -9.78 -14.20 -53.96
C ARG A 336 -9.07 -13.83 -52.65
N GLN A 337 -8.45 -12.68 -52.56
CA GLN A 337 -7.82 -12.21 -51.33
C GLN A 337 -8.87 -11.79 -50.31
N ILE A 338 -9.94 -11.13 -50.74
CA ILE A 338 -11.09 -10.79 -49.89
C ILE A 338 -11.73 -12.07 -49.38
N ASP A 339 -12.05 -13.02 -50.26
CA ASP A 339 -12.65 -14.30 -49.90
C ASP A 339 -11.77 -15.13 -48.95
N ARG A 340 -10.44 -15.09 -49.12
CA ARG A 340 -9.50 -15.72 -48.17
C ARG A 340 -9.50 -15.05 -46.81
N ARG A 341 -9.57 -13.72 -46.77
CA ARG A 341 -9.67 -12.99 -45.51
C ARG A 341 -10.98 -13.27 -44.81
N THR A 342 -12.09 -13.22 -45.55
CA THR A 342 -13.43 -13.52 -45.03
C THR A 342 -13.51 -14.94 -44.47
N ARG A 343 -13.03 -15.96 -45.22
CA ARG A 343 -12.97 -17.35 -44.71
C ARG A 343 -12.07 -17.51 -43.48
N LYS A 344 -11.00 -16.75 -43.38
CA LYS A 344 -10.09 -16.78 -42.22
C LYS A 344 -10.75 -16.21 -40.97
N TYR A 345 -11.64 -15.23 -41.12
CA TYR A 345 -12.35 -14.60 -39.99
C TYR A 345 -13.70 -15.28 -39.69
N SER A 346 -14.30 -15.99 -40.63
CA SER A 346 -15.57 -16.72 -40.45
C SER A 346 -15.42 -18.12 -39.83
N GLN A 347 -14.19 -18.62 -39.69
CA GLN A 347 -13.92 -19.84 -38.92
C GLN A 347 -13.46 -19.46 -37.52
N PRO A 348 -14.12 -19.96 -36.46
CA PRO A 348 -13.58 -19.78 -35.11
C PRO A 348 -12.16 -20.34 -35.07
N PRO A 349 -11.22 -19.65 -34.42
CA PRO A 349 -9.85 -20.15 -34.31
C PRO A 349 -9.90 -21.53 -33.68
N ARG A 350 -9.35 -22.54 -34.35
CA ARG A 350 -9.19 -23.86 -33.74
C ARG A 350 -8.30 -23.67 -32.50
N PRO A 351 -8.75 -24.11 -31.31
CA PRO A 351 -7.92 -24.04 -30.13
C PRO A 351 -6.64 -24.82 -30.42
N SER A 352 -5.53 -24.12 -30.41
CA SER A 352 -4.18 -24.69 -30.61
C SER A 352 -3.63 -25.35 -29.34
N ILE A 353 -4.41 -25.39 -28.28
CA ILE A 353 -3.97 -25.85 -26.95
C ILE A 353 -4.88 -27.00 -26.53
N GLY A 354 -4.22 -28.12 -26.26
CA GLY A 354 -4.64 -29.34 -25.56
C GLY A 354 -6.08 -29.84 -25.70
N ARG A 355 -6.21 -31.13 -25.86
CA ARG A 355 -7.47 -31.86 -26.09
C ARG A 355 -8.54 -31.76 -24.98
N ASP A 356 -8.28 -31.00 -23.89
CA ASP A 356 -9.13 -30.98 -22.69
C ASP A 356 -9.88 -29.65 -22.44
N MET A 357 -9.80 -28.69 -23.35
CA MET A 357 -10.62 -27.48 -23.23
C MET A 357 -12.06 -27.77 -23.60
N LYS A 358 -12.94 -27.90 -22.60
CA LYS A 358 -14.39 -27.78 -22.81
C LYS A 358 -14.66 -26.35 -23.26
N VAL A 359 -14.89 -26.15 -24.55
CA VAL A 359 -15.43 -24.92 -25.11
C VAL A 359 -16.82 -24.73 -24.49
N ILE A 360 -16.96 -23.74 -23.63
CA ILE A 360 -18.28 -23.32 -23.13
C ILE A 360 -18.92 -22.52 -24.25
N SER A 361 -19.52 -23.24 -25.19
CA SER A 361 -20.12 -22.68 -26.41
C SER A 361 -21.51 -22.06 -26.21
N ASN A 362 -22.09 -22.13 -25.01
CA ASN A 362 -23.46 -21.69 -24.75
C ASN A 362 -23.57 -20.81 -23.49
N VAL A 363 -22.75 -19.78 -23.37
CA VAL A 363 -22.93 -18.78 -22.33
C VAL A 363 -23.63 -17.57 -22.95
N THR A 364 -24.96 -17.57 -22.91
CA THR A 364 -25.77 -16.40 -23.25
C THR A 364 -25.75 -15.40 -22.09
N TRP A 365 -25.99 -14.11 -22.37
CA TRP A 365 -26.06 -13.03 -21.36
C TRP A 365 -27.07 -13.37 -20.24
N ASP A 366 -28.17 -14.02 -20.56
CA ASP A 366 -29.20 -14.46 -19.60
C ASP A 366 -28.67 -15.42 -18.52
N SER A 367 -27.63 -16.20 -18.84
CA SER A 367 -27.02 -17.11 -17.85
C SER A 367 -26.16 -16.37 -16.79
N PHE A 368 -25.74 -15.15 -17.07
CA PHE A 368 -24.99 -14.31 -16.13
C PHE A 368 -25.92 -13.55 -15.19
N GLU A 369 -27.02 -12.96 -15.71
CA GLU A 369 -28.00 -12.27 -14.86
C GLU A 369 -28.66 -13.21 -13.85
N LYS A 370 -28.96 -14.44 -14.24
CA LYS A 370 -29.51 -15.46 -13.32
C LYS A 370 -28.54 -15.87 -12.20
N LYS A 371 -27.22 -15.87 -12.46
CA LYS A 371 -26.23 -16.15 -11.43
C LYS A 371 -26.04 -15.00 -10.43
N GLU A 372 -26.11 -13.74 -10.88
CA GLU A 372 -26.05 -12.59 -9.98
C GLU A 372 -27.24 -12.53 -9.00
N VAL A 373 -28.41 -12.94 -9.44
CA VAL A 373 -29.61 -13.00 -8.59
C VAL A 373 -29.52 -14.12 -7.54
N SER A 374 -28.81 -15.22 -7.82
CA SER A 374 -28.66 -16.33 -6.89
C SER A 374 -27.58 -16.10 -5.81
N ILE A 375 -26.68 -15.14 -6.02
CA ILE A 375 -25.62 -14.77 -5.04
C ILE A 375 -26.11 -13.66 -4.09
N ARG A 376 -27.24 -13.00 -4.39
CA ARG A 376 -27.86 -11.96 -3.56
C ARG A 376 -29.03 -12.44 -2.70
N LYS A 377 -29.23 -13.71 -2.59
CA LYS A 377 -30.09 -14.35 -1.60
C LYS A 377 -29.20 -15.19 -0.66
#